data_039f8ae143c0f3bd18df9a80f2ed4c49
#
_entry.id   039f8ae143c0f3bd18df9a80f2ed4c49
#
_cell.length_a   1.000
_cell.length_b   1.000
_cell.length_c   1.000
_cell.angle_alpha   90.00
_cell.angle_beta   90.00
_cell.angle_gamma   90.00
#
_symmetry.space_group_name_H-M   'P 1'
#
loop_
_entity.id
_entity.type
_entity.pdbx_description
1 polymer ?
#
loop_
_entity_poly.entity_id
_entity_poly.type
_entity_poly.pdbx_seq_one_letter_code
_entity_poly.pdbx_strand_id
1 'polypeptide(L)'
;MFYPVNLNLDNMEIIIVGGGNVALRKCMNFLDFGKSVTVLAPKFDSRFLELGNKVDLINDIFKEEYIDKFDIVVAATDDKEVNEEIACICRKKSKLINVVDSRDLSDFTVSSYVKRGDLLIGISTGGKIPALSSKIRGELEEIYDESFAEYVDLLGELREKIIKKYEDKTERKEVLKALVKLDIEELKEIEKNI
;
A
#
# COMPACT_ATOMS: atom_id res chain seq x y z
N MET A 1 7.41 -17.38 7.24
CA MET A 1 8.33 -16.38 6.64
C MET A 1 7.51 -15.52 5.68
N PHE A 2 7.64 -14.17 5.69
CA PHE A 2 6.95 -13.32 4.72
C PHE A 2 7.81 -13.10 3.48
N TYR A 3 7.16 -13.14 2.31
CA TYR A 3 7.76 -12.86 1.01
C TYR A 3 7.27 -11.50 0.51
N PRO A 4 8.15 -10.59 0.04
CA PRO A 4 7.73 -9.28 -0.43
C PRO A 4 7.01 -9.40 -1.78
N VAL A 5 5.80 -8.88 -1.82
CA VAL A 5 4.96 -8.77 -3.02
C VAL A 5 4.25 -7.43 -3.05
N ASN A 6 3.96 -6.93 -4.23
CA ASN A 6 3.03 -5.84 -4.43
C ASN A 6 1.67 -6.42 -4.84
N LEU A 7 0.61 -6.09 -4.09
CA LEU A 7 -0.76 -6.47 -4.44
C LEU A 7 -1.35 -5.40 -5.36
N ASN A 8 -1.96 -5.84 -6.45
CA ASN A 8 -2.82 -4.97 -7.24
C ASN A 8 -4.19 -4.88 -6.55
N LEU A 9 -4.53 -3.70 -6.06
CA LEU A 9 -5.77 -3.44 -5.32
C LEU A 9 -6.94 -3.01 -6.22
N ASP A 10 -6.75 -2.81 -7.53
CA ASP A 10 -7.73 -2.18 -8.42
C ASP A 10 -9.12 -2.82 -8.34
N ASN A 11 -9.19 -4.15 -8.33
CA ASN A 11 -10.44 -4.91 -8.28
C ASN A 11 -10.67 -5.58 -6.93
N MET A 12 -10.00 -5.14 -5.86
CA MET A 12 -10.17 -5.70 -4.53
C MET A 12 -11.03 -4.81 -3.66
N GLU A 13 -11.98 -5.41 -2.96
CA GLU A 13 -12.80 -4.76 -1.95
C GLU A 13 -12.19 -4.99 -0.56
N ILE A 14 -12.18 -3.94 0.26
CA ILE A 14 -11.45 -3.94 1.53
C ILE A 14 -12.40 -3.59 2.68
N ILE A 15 -12.40 -4.41 3.73
CA ILE A 15 -13.09 -4.13 4.98
C ILE A 15 -12.12 -4.11 6.16
N ILE A 16 -12.29 -3.14 7.03
CA ILE A 16 -11.63 -3.06 8.33
C ILE A 16 -12.68 -3.25 9.42
N VAL A 17 -12.51 -4.25 10.24
CA VAL A 17 -13.37 -4.51 11.41
C VAL A 17 -12.68 -3.93 12.64
N GLY A 18 -13.30 -2.88 13.19
CA GLY A 18 -12.79 -2.06 14.29
C GLY A 18 -12.85 -0.57 13.95
N GLY A 19 -13.15 0.28 14.93
CA GLY A 19 -13.34 1.72 14.75
C GLY A 19 -12.36 2.59 15.53
N GLY A 20 -11.32 2.00 16.13
CA GLY A 20 -10.35 2.70 16.95
C GLY A 20 -9.18 3.31 16.16
N ASN A 21 -8.20 3.87 16.88
CA ASN A 21 -7.02 4.51 16.30
C ASN A 21 -6.17 3.57 15.40
N VAL A 22 -6.09 2.28 15.72
CA VAL A 22 -5.35 1.32 14.91
C VAL A 22 -6.06 1.05 13.59
N ALA A 23 -7.39 0.88 13.63
CA ALA A 23 -8.24 0.74 12.43
C ALA A 23 -8.10 1.98 11.53
N LEU A 24 -8.14 3.19 12.12
CA LEU A 24 -7.96 4.44 11.39
C LEU A 24 -6.61 4.49 10.67
N ARG A 25 -5.51 4.14 11.34
CA ARG A 25 -4.19 4.08 10.71
C ARG A 25 -4.13 3.09 9.55
N LYS A 26 -4.78 1.93 9.68
CA LYS A 26 -4.89 0.95 8.60
C LYS A 26 -5.72 1.46 7.43
N CYS A 27 -6.82 2.14 7.73
CA CYS A 27 -7.64 2.81 6.73
C CYS A 27 -6.83 3.84 5.95
N MET A 28 -6.11 4.74 6.62
CA MET A 28 -5.27 5.75 5.99
C MET A 28 -4.23 5.16 5.04
N ASN A 29 -3.65 4.00 5.38
CA ASN A 29 -2.72 3.33 4.47
C ASN A 29 -3.38 2.94 3.14
N PHE A 30 -4.60 2.42 3.14
CA PHE A 30 -5.30 2.08 1.88
C PHE A 30 -5.72 3.33 1.11
N LEU A 31 -6.15 4.39 1.82
CA LEU A 31 -6.50 5.67 1.19
C LEU A 31 -5.30 6.31 0.48
N ASP A 32 -4.08 6.14 1.02
CA ASP A 32 -2.83 6.63 0.42
C ASP A 32 -2.54 5.94 -0.93
N PHE A 33 -3.04 4.73 -1.13
CA PHE A 33 -3.02 4.01 -2.41
C PHE A 33 -4.29 4.22 -3.26
N GLY A 34 -5.10 5.21 -2.93
CA GLY A 34 -6.30 5.58 -3.70
C GLY A 34 -7.49 4.63 -3.55
N LYS A 35 -7.47 3.71 -2.57
CA LYS A 35 -8.57 2.74 -2.34
C LYS A 35 -9.56 3.25 -1.33
N SER A 36 -10.85 3.23 -1.70
CA SER A 36 -11.94 3.34 -0.73
C SER A 36 -11.99 2.11 0.17
N VAL A 37 -12.41 2.30 1.40
CA VAL A 37 -12.43 1.25 2.43
C VAL A 37 -13.76 1.25 3.14
N THR A 38 -14.32 0.05 3.40
CA THR A 38 -15.44 -0.10 4.33
C THR A 38 -14.90 -0.34 5.74
N VAL A 39 -15.43 0.38 6.72
CA VAL A 39 -15.07 0.20 8.14
C VAL A 39 -16.31 -0.19 8.94
N LEU A 40 -16.25 -1.32 9.61
CA LEU A 40 -17.34 -1.88 10.42
C LEU A 40 -16.96 -1.77 11.91
N ALA A 41 -17.77 -1.05 12.68
CA ALA A 41 -17.61 -1.01 14.13
C ALA A 41 -18.90 -0.48 14.80
N PRO A 42 -19.17 -0.86 16.06
CA PRO A 42 -20.26 -0.28 16.83
C PRO A 42 -20.00 1.17 17.26
N LYS A 43 -18.73 1.61 17.22
CA LYS A 43 -18.30 2.97 17.55
C LYS A 43 -17.03 3.33 16.80
N PHE A 44 -16.94 4.57 16.31
CA PHE A 44 -15.81 5.09 15.54
C PHE A 44 -15.05 6.19 16.27
N ASP A 45 -13.75 6.26 16.06
CA ASP A 45 -12.94 7.45 16.34
C ASP A 45 -13.49 8.62 15.50
N SER A 46 -13.60 9.82 16.10
CA SER A 46 -14.21 10.98 15.42
C SER A 46 -13.53 11.35 14.10
N ARG A 47 -12.24 11.07 13.95
CA ARG A 47 -11.48 11.34 12.74
C ARG A 47 -11.96 10.55 11.51
N PHE A 48 -12.67 9.45 11.69
CA PHE A 48 -13.30 8.77 10.54
C PHE A 48 -14.34 9.63 9.84
N LEU A 49 -15.03 10.50 10.59
CA LEU A 49 -16.05 11.40 10.03
C LEU A 49 -15.45 12.49 9.10
N GLU A 50 -14.14 12.77 9.27
CA GLU A 50 -13.42 13.74 8.44
C GLU A 50 -12.99 13.18 7.09
N LEU A 51 -13.04 11.84 6.90
CA LEU A 51 -12.60 11.17 5.68
C LEU A 51 -13.63 11.23 4.54
N GLY A 52 -14.88 11.61 4.84
CA GLY A 52 -15.93 11.82 3.84
C GLY A 52 -16.21 10.58 2.98
N ASN A 53 -16.39 10.78 1.69
CA ASN A 53 -16.79 9.73 0.73
C ASN A 53 -15.68 8.67 0.44
N LYS A 54 -14.51 8.80 1.05
CA LYS A 54 -13.43 7.83 0.87
C LYS A 54 -13.60 6.58 1.71
N VAL A 55 -14.50 6.63 2.70
CA VAL A 55 -14.71 5.56 3.67
C VAL A 55 -16.21 5.34 3.86
N ASP A 56 -16.65 4.08 3.68
CA ASP A 56 -18.01 3.65 4.00
C ASP A 56 -18.05 3.13 5.45
N LEU A 57 -18.83 3.80 6.31
CA LEU A 57 -18.94 3.43 7.72
C LEU A 57 -20.18 2.59 7.96
N ILE A 58 -19.99 1.38 8.49
CA ILE A 58 -21.08 0.50 8.93
C ILE A 58 -21.12 0.49 10.46
N ASN A 59 -22.14 1.09 11.05
CA ASN A 59 -22.31 1.12 12.50
C ASN A 59 -23.07 -0.13 12.98
N ASP A 60 -22.33 -1.23 13.17
CA ASP A 60 -22.87 -2.49 13.69
C ASP A 60 -21.76 -3.29 14.39
N ILE A 61 -22.13 -4.34 15.11
CA ILE A 61 -21.22 -5.37 15.59
C ILE A 61 -20.86 -6.32 14.44
N PHE A 62 -19.69 -6.97 14.56
CA PHE A 62 -19.25 -7.93 13.55
C PHE A 62 -20.22 -9.11 13.42
N LYS A 63 -20.50 -9.48 12.17
CA LYS A 63 -21.22 -10.69 11.76
C LYS A 63 -20.54 -11.29 10.54
N GLU A 64 -20.53 -12.61 10.43
CA GLU A 64 -19.83 -13.31 9.33
C GLU A 64 -20.24 -12.83 7.93
N GLU A 65 -21.51 -12.48 7.72
CA GLU A 65 -22.06 -12.04 6.45
C GLU A 65 -21.40 -10.75 5.90
N TYR A 66 -20.84 -9.93 6.78
CA TYR A 66 -20.15 -8.70 6.35
C TYR A 66 -18.88 -8.96 5.54
N ILE A 67 -18.26 -10.15 5.65
CA ILE A 67 -17.01 -10.45 4.95
C ILE A 67 -17.23 -10.89 3.49
N ASP A 68 -18.41 -11.36 3.15
CA ASP A 68 -18.66 -12.12 1.91
C ASP A 68 -18.20 -11.40 0.64
N LYS A 69 -18.45 -10.10 0.54
CA LYS A 69 -18.12 -9.30 -0.66
C LYS A 69 -16.71 -8.73 -0.69
N PHE A 70 -15.91 -8.91 0.36
CA PHE A 70 -14.59 -8.33 0.45
C PHE A 70 -13.49 -9.36 0.17
N ASP A 71 -12.37 -8.91 -0.39
CA ASP A 71 -11.20 -9.71 -0.71
C ASP A 71 -10.13 -9.61 0.37
N ILE A 72 -10.03 -8.42 0.97
CA ILE A 72 -9.07 -8.10 2.03
C ILE A 72 -9.84 -7.71 3.29
N VAL A 73 -9.49 -8.36 4.38
CA VAL A 73 -10.07 -8.10 5.70
C VAL A 73 -8.96 -7.68 6.66
N VAL A 74 -9.20 -6.63 7.43
CA VAL A 74 -8.32 -6.21 8.53
C VAL A 74 -9.11 -6.32 9.84
N ALA A 75 -8.71 -7.25 10.71
CA ALA A 75 -9.26 -7.38 12.05
C ALA A 75 -8.47 -6.47 13.01
N ALA A 76 -9.09 -5.41 13.46
CA ALA A 76 -8.49 -4.34 14.27
C ALA A 76 -9.40 -3.92 15.43
N THR A 77 -10.13 -4.89 16.00
CA THR A 77 -10.91 -4.67 17.21
C THR A 77 -10.02 -4.75 18.46
N ASP A 78 -10.51 -4.31 19.59
CA ASP A 78 -9.88 -4.47 20.91
C ASP A 78 -10.19 -5.84 21.55
N ASP A 79 -11.08 -6.62 20.94
CA ASP A 79 -11.44 -7.97 21.35
C ASP A 79 -10.65 -9.02 20.56
N LYS A 80 -9.78 -9.75 21.24
CA LYS A 80 -8.95 -10.79 20.63
C LYS A 80 -9.75 -11.99 20.12
N GLU A 81 -10.80 -12.37 20.82
CA GLU A 81 -11.64 -13.51 20.44
C GLU A 81 -12.38 -13.20 19.12
N VAL A 82 -12.90 -11.99 18.97
CA VAL A 82 -13.50 -11.50 17.71
C VAL A 82 -12.46 -11.48 16.59
N ASN A 83 -11.26 -11.02 16.84
CA ASN A 83 -10.19 -11.00 15.82
C ASN A 83 -9.79 -12.42 15.38
N GLU A 84 -9.74 -13.38 16.30
CA GLU A 84 -9.47 -14.80 16.00
C GLU A 84 -10.63 -15.43 15.21
N GLU A 85 -11.87 -15.13 15.56
CA GLU A 85 -13.06 -15.55 14.83
C GLU A 85 -13.03 -15.04 13.39
N ILE A 86 -12.76 -13.76 13.18
CA ILE A 86 -12.62 -13.14 11.85
C ILE A 86 -11.56 -13.87 11.05
N ALA A 87 -10.38 -14.14 11.62
CA ALA A 87 -9.31 -14.84 10.94
C ALA A 87 -9.71 -16.27 10.54
N CYS A 88 -10.43 -16.98 11.41
CA CYS A 88 -10.94 -18.32 11.11
C CYS A 88 -11.94 -18.29 9.92
N ILE A 89 -12.86 -17.34 9.91
CA ILE A 89 -13.84 -17.17 8.83
C ILE A 89 -13.13 -16.80 7.52
N CYS A 90 -12.18 -15.87 7.54
CA CYS A 90 -11.42 -15.46 6.37
C CYS A 90 -10.69 -16.64 5.73
N ARG A 91 -10.05 -17.49 6.52
CA ARG A 91 -9.37 -18.70 6.02
C ARG A 91 -10.35 -19.67 5.36
N LYS A 92 -11.53 -19.89 5.95
CA LYS A 92 -12.57 -20.75 5.36
C LYS A 92 -13.08 -20.20 4.02
N LYS A 93 -13.16 -18.87 3.89
CA LYS A 93 -13.67 -18.19 2.70
C LYS A 93 -12.56 -17.78 1.71
N SER A 94 -11.30 -18.18 1.98
CA SER A 94 -10.13 -17.83 1.15
C SER A 94 -9.95 -16.31 0.96
N LYS A 95 -10.23 -15.52 2.00
CA LYS A 95 -10.02 -14.07 2.02
C LYS A 95 -8.66 -13.74 2.62
N LEU A 96 -7.99 -12.71 2.12
CA LEU A 96 -6.74 -12.23 2.71
C LEU A 96 -7.01 -11.53 4.04
N ILE A 97 -6.32 -11.94 5.10
CA ILE A 97 -6.51 -11.41 6.45
C ILE A 97 -5.24 -10.77 7.02
N ASN A 98 -5.39 -9.58 7.60
CA ASN A 98 -4.42 -8.98 8.51
C ASN A 98 -5.04 -8.79 9.88
N VAL A 99 -4.54 -9.48 10.88
CA VAL A 99 -4.96 -9.32 12.29
C VAL A 99 -3.96 -8.42 12.99
N VAL A 100 -4.44 -7.35 13.58
CA VAL A 100 -3.60 -6.40 14.32
C VAL A 100 -2.99 -7.13 15.53
N ASP A 101 -1.69 -6.91 15.74
CA ASP A 101 -0.90 -7.52 16.82
C ASP A 101 -0.83 -9.06 16.82
N SER A 102 -1.29 -9.71 15.73
CA SER A 102 -1.16 -11.16 15.56
C SER A 102 -0.60 -11.55 14.19
N ARG A 103 0.70 -11.88 14.19
CA ARG A 103 1.39 -12.31 12.98
C ARG A 103 0.95 -13.69 12.50
N ASP A 104 0.68 -14.59 13.43
CA ASP A 104 0.37 -15.99 13.12
C ASP A 104 -1.05 -16.16 12.57
N LEU A 105 -1.92 -15.20 12.83
CA LEU A 105 -3.27 -15.13 12.28
C LEU A 105 -3.34 -14.35 10.97
N SER A 106 -2.25 -13.71 10.55
CA SER A 106 -2.21 -12.84 9.37
C SER A 106 -1.59 -13.53 8.16
N ASP A 107 -2.23 -13.41 7.00
CA ASP A 107 -1.68 -13.85 5.71
C ASP A 107 -0.67 -12.85 5.17
N PHE A 108 -0.85 -11.57 5.48
CA PHE A 108 0.05 -10.49 5.07
C PHE A 108 0.27 -9.47 6.20
N THR A 109 1.32 -8.69 6.06
CA THR A 109 1.60 -7.54 6.94
C THR A 109 1.81 -6.30 6.10
N VAL A 110 1.39 -5.15 6.63
CA VAL A 110 1.68 -3.86 5.99
C VAL A 110 3.04 -3.38 6.46
N SER A 111 3.98 -3.31 5.54
CA SER A 111 5.32 -2.76 5.77
C SER A 111 5.27 -1.24 6.01
N SER A 112 6.28 -0.68 6.64
CA SER A 112 6.58 0.73 6.50
C SER A 112 6.97 1.01 5.04
N TYR A 113 6.64 2.16 4.48
CA TYR A 113 6.94 2.43 3.08
C TYR A 113 7.27 3.90 2.81
N VAL A 114 7.99 4.13 1.72
CA VAL A 114 8.13 5.43 1.05
C VAL A 114 7.46 5.32 -0.31
N LYS A 115 6.57 6.26 -0.62
CA LYS A 115 5.83 6.32 -1.89
C LYS A 115 6.03 7.68 -2.53
N ARG A 116 6.47 7.68 -3.81
CA ARG A 116 6.63 8.87 -4.64
C ARG A 116 6.11 8.56 -6.05
N GLY A 117 4.84 8.92 -6.31
CA GLY A 117 4.17 8.43 -7.51
C GLY A 117 4.21 6.90 -7.58
N ASP A 118 4.78 6.37 -8.65
CA ASP A 118 4.94 4.92 -8.87
C ASP A 118 6.16 4.30 -8.17
N LEU A 119 7.08 5.13 -7.62
CA LEU A 119 8.14 4.60 -6.76
C LEU A 119 7.56 4.13 -5.44
N LEU A 120 7.74 2.86 -5.12
CA LEU A 120 7.34 2.27 -3.85
C LEU A 120 8.50 1.49 -3.24
N ILE A 121 8.93 1.88 -2.02
CA ILE A 121 9.97 1.21 -1.25
C ILE A 121 9.37 0.66 0.03
N GLY A 122 9.24 -0.65 0.13
CA GLY A 122 8.73 -1.33 1.32
C GLY A 122 9.84 -1.69 2.31
N ILE A 123 9.65 -1.39 3.59
CA ILE A 123 10.61 -1.63 4.67
C ILE A 123 9.97 -2.52 5.73
N SER A 124 10.54 -3.70 5.96
CA SER A 124 10.04 -4.64 6.96
C SER A 124 11.17 -5.22 7.80
N THR A 125 10.96 -5.26 9.10
CA THR A 125 11.80 -6.00 10.05
C THR A 125 11.13 -7.31 10.50
N GLY A 126 10.10 -7.75 9.76
CA GLY A 126 9.28 -8.89 10.15
C GLY A 126 8.53 -8.68 11.47
N GLY A 127 8.23 -7.41 11.81
CA GLY A 127 7.55 -7.05 13.06
C GLY A 127 8.45 -7.03 14.29
N LYS A 128 9.76 -7.35 14.18
CA LYS A 128 10.66 -7.43 15.34
C LYS A 128 10.99 -6.07 15.94
N ILE A 129 11.27 -5.06 15.09
CA ILE A 129 11.73 -3.75 15.53
C ILE A 129 11.05 -2.64 14.71
N PRO A 130 9.80 -2.25 15.04
CA PRO A 130 9.09 -1.20 14.31
C PRO A 130 9.83 0.14 14.28
N ALA A 131 10.53 0.48 15.37
CA ALA A 131 11.32 1.71 15.45
C ALA A 131 12.44 1.77 14.40
N LEU A 132 13.08 0.63 14.07
CA LEU A 132 14.08 0.56 13.00
C LEU A 132 13.48 0.79 11.62
N SER A 133 12.32 0.18 11.34
CA SER A 133 11.61 0.42 10.08
C SER A 133 11.21 1.90 9.93
N SER A 134 10.78 2.54 11.01
CA SER A 134 10.43 3.96 11.03
C SER A 134 11.67 4.86 10.80
N LYS A 135 12.80 4.54 11.41
CA LYS A 135 14.07 5.26 11.21
C LYS A 135 14.52 5.17 9.75
N ILE A 136 14.59 3.94 9.20
CA ILE A 136 14.99 3.72 7.80
C ILE A 136 14.04 4.45 6.84
N ARG A 137 12.73 4.46 7.12
CA ARG A 137 11.77 5.23 6.33
C ARG A 137 12.13 6.70 6.30
N GLY A 138 12.40 7.32 7.45
CA GLY A 138 12.78 8.73 7.52
C GLY A 138 14.05 9.04 6.70
N GLU A 139 15.09 8.20 6.81
CA GLU A 139 16.32 8.33 6.03
C GLU A 139 16.06 8.22 4.51
N LEU A 140 15.16 7.33 4.09
CA LEU A 140 14.79 7.16 2.69
C LEU A 140 13.89 8.30 2.19
N GLU A 141 13.04 8.89 3.03
CA GLU A 141 12.21 10.05 2.68
C GLU A 141 13.08 11.30 2.40
N GLU A 142 14.26 11.42 3.04
CA GLU A 142 15.23 12.48 2.76
C GLU A 142 15.98 12.25 1.44
N ILE A 143 16.26 10.99 1.09
CA ILE A 143 16.96 10.63 -0.17
C ILE A 143 16.00 10.70 -1.36
N TYR A 144 14.79 10.20 -1.19
CA TYR A 144 13.73 10.14 -2.20
C TYR A 144 12.63 11.14 -1.80
N ASP A 145 12.86 12.41 -2.07
CA ASP A 145 11.91 13.48 -1.78
C ASP A 145 10.72 13.50 -2.76
N GLU A 146 9.85 14.49 -2.66
CA GLU A 146 8.63 14.56 -3.49
C GLU A 146 8.93 14.72 -4.99
N SER A 147 10.10 15.23 -5.36
CA SER A 147 10.50 15.39 -6.77
C SER A 147 10.69 14.06 -7.50
N PHE A 148 10.92 12.97 -6.74
CA PHE A 148 11.07 11.64 -7.32
C PHE A 148 9.79 11.11 -8.00
N ALA A 149 8.61 11.63 -7.68
CA ALA A 149 7.39 11.31 -8.41
C ALA A 149 7.51 11.73 -9.88
N GLU A 150 7.85 13.01 -10.12
CA GLU A 150 8.06 13.54 -11.48
C GLU A 150 9.22 12.86 -12.20
N TYR A 151 10.31 12.58 -11.47
CA TYR A 151 11.48 11.87 -12.04
C TYR A 151 11.12 10.48 -12.57
N VAL A 152 10.34 9.70 -11.81
CA VAL A 152 9.92 8.35 -12.21
C VAL A 152 8.95 8.39 -13.39
N ASP A 153 8.00 9.32 -13.38
CA ASP A 153 7.05 9.51 -14.48
C ASP A 153 7.78 9.83 -15.78
N LEU A 154 8.72 10.79 -15.74
CA LEU A 154 9.52 11.19 -16.90
C LEU A 154 10.40 10.05 -17.44
N LEU A 155 11.02 9.26 -16.55
CA LEU A 155 11.76 8.06 -16.97
C LEU A 155 10.83 7.02 -17.64
N GLY A 156 9.60 6.88 -17.15
CA GLY A 156 8.59 6.01 -17.74
C GLY A 156 8.23 6.43 -19.17
N GLU A 157 7.94 7.71 -19.38
CA GLU A 157 7.63 8.28 -20.69
C GLU A 157 8.80 8.15 -21.68
N LEU A 158 10.00 8.48 -21.24
CA LEU A 158 11.21 8.32 -22.05
C LEU A 158 11.47 6.86 -22.42
N ARG A 159 11.24 5.94 -21.48
CA ARG A 159 11.34 4.51 -21.74
C ARG A 159 10.42 4.06 -22.86
N GLU A 160 9.18 4.51 -22.88
CA GLU A 160 8.24 4.17 -23.95
C GLU A 160 8.67 4.73 -25.32
N LYS A 161 9.16 5.97 -25.37
CA LYS A 161 9.68 6.61 -26.59
C LYS A 161 10.91 5.85 -27.11
N ILE A 162 11.83 5.46 -26.22
CA ILE A 162 13.05 4.71 -26.56
C ILE A 162 12.70 3.32 -27.09
N ILE A 163 11.73 2.62 -26.49
CA ILE A 163 11.30 1.30 -26.96
C ILE A 163 10.74 1.37 -28.39
N LYS A 164 10.06 2.46 -28.76
CA LYS A 164 9.53 2.67 -30.12
C LYS A 164 10.62 3.08 -31.12
N LYS A 165 11.64 3.84 -30.65
CA LYS A 165 12.69 4.41 -31.54
C LYS A 165 13.80 3.41 -31.87
N TYR A 166 14.19 2.57 -30.92
CA TYR A 166 15.32 1.65 -31.05
C TYR A 166 14.84 0.22 -31.24
N GLU A 167 15.14 -0.42 -32.37
CA GLU A 167 14.79 -1.81 -32.66
C GLU A 167 15.72 -2.80 -31.95
N ASP A 168 17.03 -2.48 -31.90
CA ASP A 168 18.02 -3.34 -31.25
C ASP A 168 17.88 -3.34 -29.73
N LYS A 169 17.76 -4.53 -29.14
CA LYS A 169 17.54 -4.73 -27.70
C LYS A 169 18.77 -4.32 -26.86
N THR A 170 19.97 -4.47 -27.40
CA THR A 170 21.22 -4.18 -26.69
C THR A 170 21.42 -2.68 -26.60
N GLU A 171 21.27 -1.99 -27.74
CA GLU A 171 21.31 -0.53 -27.80
C GLU A 171 20.28 0.12 -26.89
N ARG A 172 19.02 -0.35 -26.95
CA ARG A 172 17.94 0.10 -26.07
C ARG A 172 18.29 -0.02 -24.59
N LYS A 173 18.86 -1.17 -24.18
CA LYS A 173 19.25 -1.41 -22.80
C LYS A 173 20.33 -0.44 -22.34
N GLU A 174 21.30 -0.14 -23.17
CA GLU A 174 22.38 0.80 -22.81
C GLU A 174 21.86 2.23 -22.72
N VAL A 175 20.98 2.65 -23.61
CA VAL A 175 20.31 3.97 -23.53
C VAL A 175 19.50 4.09 -22.24
N LEU A 176 18.67 3.09 -21.91
CA LEU A 176 17.85 3.10 -20.70
C LEU A 176 18.69 3.12 -19.42
N LYS A 177 19.83 2.43 -19.40
CA LYS A 177 20.75 2.51 -18.28
C LYS A 177 21.44 3.86 -18.14
N ALA A 178 21.63 4.58 -19.24
CA ALA A 178 22.21 5.92 -19.20
C ALA A 178 21.23 6.91 -18.59
N LEU A 179 19.93 6.80 -18.91
CA LEU A 179 18.91 7.72 -18.41
C LEU A 179 18.82 7.77 -16.87
N VAL A 180 18.92 6.64 -16.19
CA VAL A 180 18.80 6.59 -14.72
C VAL A 180 19.99 7.21 -13.98
N LYS A 181 21.00 7.71 -14.69
CA LYS A 181 22.15 8.44 -14.14
C LYS A 181 22.01 9.95 -14.28
N LEU A 182 21.02 10.39 -15.03
CA LEU A 182 20.78 11.79 -15.33
C LEU A 182 19.87 12.39 -14.26
N ASP A 183 20.00 13.69 -14.06
CA ASP A 183 19.08 14.43 -13.23
C ASP A 183 17.77 14.80 -13.99
N ILE A 184 16.82 15.37 -13.29
CA ILE A 184 15.49 15.68 -13.85
C ILE A 184 15.56 16.72 -14.98
N GLU A 185 16.46 17.69 -14.90
CA GLU A 185 16.59 18.74 -15.92
C GLU A 185 17.22 18.18 -17.21
N GLU A 186 18.21 17.30 -17.07
CA GLU A 186 18.81 16.58 -18.20
C GLU A 186 17.78 15.68 -18.89
N LEU A 187 16.94 15.00 -18.11
CA LEU A 187 15.85 14.17 -18.67
C LEU A 187 14.82 15.01 -19.43
N LYS A 188 14.43 16.18 -18.91
CA LYS A 188 13.52 17.11 -19.60
C LYS A 188 14.08 17.62 -20.92
N GLU A 189 15.39 17.82 -21.00
CA GLU A 189 16.05 18.20 -22.26
C GLU A 189 16.00 17.06 -23.29
N ILE A 190 16.26 15.84 -22.87
CA ILE A 190 16.16 14.65 -23.73
C ILE A 190 14.73 14.47 -24.22
N GLU A 191 13.75 14.65 -23.34
CA GLU A 191 12.34 14.50 -23.68
C GLU A 191 11.90 15.42 -24.81
N LYS A 192 12.38 16.67 -24.83
CA LYS A 192 12.10 17.64 -25.89
C LYS A 192 12.69 17.27 -27.26
N ASN A 193 13.76 16.45 -27.25
CA ASN A 193 14.56 16.13 -28.43
C ASN A 193 14.32 14.71 -29.01
N ILE A 194 13.49 13.90 -28.36
CA ILE A 194 13.19 12.54 -28.75
C ILE A 194 11.83 12.42 -29.45
#